data_be1baa00bc42eda4d2b18663f0850830
#
_entry.id   be1baa00bc42eda4d2b18663f0850830
#
_cell.length_a   1.000
_cell.length_b   1.000
_cell.length_c   1.000
_cell.angle_alpha   90.00
_cell.angle_beta   90.00
_cell.angle_gamma   90.00
#
_symmetry.space_group_name_H-M   'P 1'
#
loop_
_entity.id
_entity.type
_entity.pdbx_description
1 polymer ?
#
loop_
_entity_poly.entity_id
_entity_poly.type
_entity_poly.pdbx_seq_one_letter_code
_entity_poly.pdbx_strand_id
1 'polypeptide(L)'
;MRCPQFVFIAALLLLGSRADGQQQSFQTLTVDGDVRRYLLYLPTNFDPAENLPVMMWFHGGSGDANGGLFETDFRSLANTERFIVVYPEAIPDALEGCTCWGYDLSGETNGNYEKDLAYTSAVVEDLVASYNADARRIYAGGYSMGGSFVWDLACVKSDEFAAVAPVAASMYRDTYENKCSTGSPTVICHILGTADFYAPYDGASFVPSVNEQNAFWVNKNQSEATPEVVNLGGGVTRYTWGPGVGCHGVQHFRRQGGGHDVPGFATSAIWEFVSAYDIDGEIGCGGPRPCCFFDGSCTVELPADCSASGGTSNSGDSCEPQPCPEPTTGACCFGASCSLLSPEACGFSGGTFTGLGSVCETGCDPGACCLGESCVILVPGVCASAGGIFGGGDCTQNSCSVAIPGDVDGDGIVGFTDLVQVLGVWGICSGCPEDLVEDGVVGLNDLLVVLSNWS
;
A
#
# COMPACT_ATOMS: atom_id res chain seq x y z
N MET A 1 -0.55 -37.05 -20.22
CA MET A 1 -1.50 -36.00 -19.79
C MET A 1 -1.92 -36.34 -18.37
N ARG A 2 -1.35 -35.66 -17.38
CA ARG A 2 -1.75 -35.77 -15.96
C ARG A 2 -2.38 -34.44 -15.57
N CYS A 3 -3.66 -34.44 -15.18
CA CYS A 3 -4.35 -33.29 -14.59
C CYS A 3 -3.69 -32.90 -13.25
N PRO A 4 -3.52 -31.63 -12.94
CA PRO A 4 -3.17 -31.19 -11.59
C PRO A 4 -4.41 -31.31 -10.69
N GLN A 5 -4.27 -32.08 -9.62
CA GLN A 5 -5.24 -32.13 -8.54
C GLN A 5 -5.12 -30.81 -7.74
N PHE A 6 -6.17 -30.00 -7.78
CA PHE A 6 -6.34 -28.90 -6.82
C PHE A 6 -6.67 -29.52 -5.46
N VAL A 7 -5.72 -29.41 -4.53
CA VAL A 7 -5.97 -29.74 -3.12
C VAL A 7 -6.69 -28.54 -2.51
N PHE A 8 -8.00 -28.69 -2.30
CA PHE A 8 -8.74 -27.79 -1.43
C PHE A 8 -8.35 -28.10 0.01
N ILE A 9 -7.55 -27.26 0.65
CA ILE A 9 -7.32 -27.28 2.10
C ILE A 9 -8.58 -26.69 2.72
N ALA A 10 -9.47 -27.57 3.20
CA ALA A 10 -10.55 -27.16 4.08
C ALA A 10 -9.94 -26.81 5.44
N ALA A 11 -9.76 -25.52 5.71
CA ALA A 11 -9.49 -25.03 7.06
C ALA A 11 -10.72 -25.36 7.93
N LEU A 12 -10.57 -26.37 8.75
CA LEU A 12 -11.55 -26.71 9.78
C LEU A 12 -11.44 -25.64 10.86
N LEU A 13 -12.28 -24.60 10.79
CA LEU A 13 -12.45 -23.61 11.84
C LEU A 13 -13.01 -24.34 13.09
N LEU A 14 -12.11 -24.80 13.94
CA LEU A 14 -12.42 -25.10 15.33
C LEU A 14 -12.67 -23.76 16.02
N LEU A 15 -13.92 -23.30 16.02
CA LEU A 15 -14.40 -22.25 16.92
C LEU A 15 -14.33 -22.80 18.36
N GLY A 16 -13.12 -22.84 18.91
CA GLY A 16 -12.92 -22.98 20.34
C GLY A 16 -13.42 -21.69 20.98
N SER A 17 -14.42 -21.79 21.85
CA SER A 17 -14.84 -20.70 22.73
C SER A 17 -13.59 -20.21 23.49
N ARG A 18 -13.04 -19.04 23.08
CA ARG A 18 -11.98 -18.38 23.82
C ARG A 18 -12.54 -17.95 25.17
N ALA A 19 -11.83 -18.30 26.22
CA ALA A 19 -12.17 -17.83 27.56
C ALA A 19 -12.01 -16.30 27.59
N ASP A 20 -13.10 -15.58 27.77
CA ASP A 20 -13.08 -14.15 28.06
C ASP A 20 -12.14 -13.89 29.24
N GLY A 21 -11.05 -13.14 29.06
CA GLY A 21 -10.23 -12.60 30.13
C GLY A 21 -8.72 -12.79 30.09
N GLN A 22 -8.14 -13.56 29.15
CA GLN A 22 -6.68 -13.72 29.15
C GLN A 22 -6.04 -12.72 28.18
N GLN A 23 -5.54 -11.59 28.71
CA GLN A 23 -4.86 -10.55 27.95
C GLN A 23 -3.53 -11.03 27.33
N GLN A 24 -2.89 -12.06 27.91
CA GLN A 24 -1.62 -12.61 27.46
C GLN A 24 -1.72 -14.11 27.27
N SER A 25 -1.31 -14.60 26.09
CA SER A 25 -1.33 -16.03 25.76
C SER A 25 -0.30 -16.39 24.71
N PHE A 26 0.23 -17.62 24.79
CA PHE A 26 0.98 -18.17 23.67
C PHE A 26 0.04 -18.63 22.57
N GLN A 27 0.36 -18.25 21.34
CA GLN A 27 -0.27 -18.75 20.11
C GLN A 27 0.72 -19.66 19.38
N THR A 28 0.21 -20.56 18.54
CA THR A 28 1.04 -21.46 17.74
C THR A 28 0.54 -21.48 16.29
N LEU A 29 1.48 -21.45 15.36
CA LEU A 29 1.24 -21.59 13.93
C LEU A 29 2.08 -22.76 13.40
N THR A 30 1.59 -23.41 12.35
CA THR A 30 2.41 -24.38 11.59
C THR A 30 2.76 -23.72 10.25
N VAL A 31 4.04 -23.45 10.05
CA VAL A 31 4.57 -22.81 8.86
C VAL A 31 5.62 -23.71 8.25
N ASP A 32 5.45 -24.10 7.00
CA ASP A 32 6.35 -25.01 6.25
C ASP A 32 6.67 -26.33 6.98
N GLY A 33 5.72 -26.79 7.81
CA GLY A 33 5.84 -28.01 8.60
C GLY A 33 6.50 -27.85 9.98
N ASP A 34 7.03 -26.67 10.29
CA ASP A 34 7.57 -26.32 11.60
C ASP A 34 6.48 -25.71 12.50
N VAL A 35 6.38 -26.19 13.74
CA VAL A 35 5.48 -25.58 14.74
C VAL A 35 6.21 -24.38 15.36
N ARG A 36 5.67 -23.21 15.14
CA ARG A 36 6.20 -21.93 15.62
C ARG A 36 5.25 -21.34 16.66
N ARG A 37 5.75 -20.54 17.58
CA ARG A 37 4.90 -19.88 18.59
C ARG A 37 5.29 -18.43 18.79
N TYR A 38 4.33 -17.64 19.22
CA TYR A 38 4.52 -16.26 19.67
C TYR A 38 3.72 -15.98 20.92
N LEU A 39 4.19 -15.04 21.73
CA LEU A 39 3.44 -14.51 22.86
C LEU A 39 2.61 -13.33 22.38
N LEU A 40 1.31 -13.43 22.53
CA LEU A 40 0.34 -12.39 22.19
C LEU A 40 -0.09 -11.65 23.47
N TYR A 41 -0.18 -10.34 23.41
CA TYR A 41 -0.82 -9.51 24.41
C TYR A 41 -1.88 -8.61 23.75
N LEU A 42 -3.10 -8.70 24.22
CA LEU A 42 -4.23 -7.85 23.83
C LEU A 42 -4.43 -6.75 24.88
N PRO A 43 -4.68 -5.49 24.49
CA PRO A 43 -4.90 -4.42 25.46
C PRO A 43 -6.14 -4.68 26.32
N THR A 44 -6.20 -4.06 27.51
CA THR A 44 -7.36 -4.16 28.41
C THR A 44 -8.66 -3.82 27.69
N ASN A 45 -9.70 -4.59 27.93
CA ASN A 45 -10.99 -4.41 27.25
C ASN A 45 -10.88 -4.45 25.72
N PHE A 46 -10.07 -5.38 25.21
CA PHE A 46 -9.95 -5.59 23.76
C PHE A 46 -11.32 -5.91 23.17
N ASP A 47 -11.70 -5.16 22.13
CA ASP A 47 -12.89 -5.41 21.34
C ASP A 47 -12.46 -5.94 19.95
N PRO A 48 -12.90 -7.14 19.53
CA PRO A 48 -12.58 -7.67 18.18
C PRO A 48 -13.08 -6.80 17.02
N ALA A 49 -13.99 -5.85 17.29
CA ALA A 49 -14.44 -4.88 16.27
C ALA A 49 -13.46 -3.71 16.09
N GLU A 50 -12.55 -3.48 17.05
CA GLU A 50 -11.52 -2.46 16.91
C GLU A 50 -10.45 -2.92 15.92
N ASN A 51 -10.07 -2.01 15.00
CA ASN A 51 -8.98 -2.24 14.05
C ASN A 51 -7.69 -1.62 14.63
N LEU A 52 -6.94 -2.42 15.38
CA LEU A 52 -5.81 -1.96 16.19
C LEU A 52 -4.46 -2.13 15.49
N PRO A 53 -3.53 -1.16 15.66
CA PRO A 53 -2.13 -1.34 15.24
C PRO A 53 -1.45 -2.49 15.98
N VAL A 54 -0.34 -2.98 15.44
CA VAL A 54 0.47 -4.04 16.04
C VAL A 54 1.91 -3.59 16.25
N MET A 55 2.48 -3.90 17.42
CA MET A 55 3.90 -3.85 17.69
C MET A 55 4.42 -5.28 17.86
N MET A 56 5.26 -5.74 16.94
CA MET A 56 5.99 -6.99 17.03
C MET A 56 7.40 -6.73 17.57
N TRP A 57 7.85 -7.47 18.56
CA TRP A 57 9.20 -7.33 19.13
C TRP A 57 9.99 -8.61 19.01
N PHE A 58 11.08 -8.57 18.26
CA PHE A 58 11.97 -9.69 17.95
C PHE A 58 13.11 -9.74 18.98
N HIS A 59 13.20 -10.82 19.75
CA HIS A 59 14.18 -10.99 20.83
C HIS A 59 15.63 -11.08 20.31
N GLY A 60 16.59 -10.79 21.18
CA GLY A 60 18.01 -10.98 20.89
C GLY A 60 18.42 -12.44 20.69
N GLY A 61 19.62 -12.65 20.19
CA GLY A 61 20.16 -13.99 19.94
C GLY A 61 20.14 -14.88 21.18
N SER A 62 19.77 -16.14 21.01
CA SER A 62 19.56 -17.15 22.07
C SER A 62 18.43 -16.82 23.05
N GLY A 63 17.57 -15.86 22.73
CA GLY A 63 16.35 -15.52 23.48
C GLY A 63 15.15 -16.38 23.10
N ASP A 64 14.01 -16.02 23.66
CA ASP A 64 12.68 -16.55 23.36
C ASP A 64 11.64 -15.42 23.48
N ALA A 65 10.37 -15.73 23.30
CA ALA A 65 9.29 -14.74 23.42
C ALA A 65 9.20 -14.08 24.81
N ASN A 66 9.51 -14.80 25.89
CA ASN A 66 9.55 -14.22 27.24
C ASN A 66 10.80 -13.33 27.41
N GLY A 67 11.92 -13.70 26.79
CA GLY A 67 13.11 -12.87 26.71
C GLY A 67 12.82 -11.55 26.03
N GLY A 68 12.14 -11.56 24.88
CA GLY A 68 11.68 -10.35 24.19
C GLY A 68 10.78 -9.46 25.04
N LEU A 69 9.84 -10.06 25.78
CA LEU A 69 9.01 -9.33 26.74
C LEU A 69 9.84 -8.71 27.87
N PHE A 70 10.89 -9.41 28.35
CA PHE A 70 11.79 -8.88 29.39
C PHE A 70 12.69 -7.76 28.86
N GLU A 71 13.14 -7.83 27.60
CA GLU A 71 13.92 -6.80 26.93
C GLU A 71 13.12 -5.50 26.79
N THR A 72 11.85 -5.60 26.41
CA THR A 72 11.00 -4.43 26.13
C THR A 72 9.53 -4.74 26.39
N ASP A 73 9.01 -4.28 27.52
CA ASP A 73 7.61 -4.50 27.91
C ASP A 73 6.69 -3.38 27.39
N PHE A 74 5.99 -3.64 26.28
CA PHE A 74 5.01 -2.72 25.71
C PHE A 74 3.61 -2.81 26.34
N ARG A 75 3.32 -3.76 27.22
CA ARG A 75 1.95 -4.06 27.67
C ARG A 75 1.26 -2.87 28.36
N SER A 76 1.98 -2.14 29.21
CA SER A 76 1.41 -0.97 29.88
C SER A 76 1.03 0.12 28.87
N LEU A 77 1.89 0.36 27.89
CA LEU A 77 1.66 1.35 26.82
C LEU A 77 0.53 0.89 25.90
N ALA A 78 0.47 -0.41 25.57
CA ALA A 78 -0.59 -0.97 24.74
C ALA A 78 -2.00 -0.77 25.33
N ASN A 79 -2.12 -0.75 26.67
CA ASN A 79 -3.40 -0.48 27.33
C ASN A 79 -3.86 0.97 27.15
N THR A 80 -2.95 1.94 27.16
CA THR A 80 -3.26 3.37 27.04
C THR A 80 -3.39 3.81 25.60
N GLU A 81 -2.50 3.32 24.72
CA GLU A 81 -2.41 3.73 23.31
C GLU A 81 -3.22 2.83 22.36
N ARG A 82 -3.80 1.75 22.87
CA ARG A 82 -4.66 0.82 22.12
C ARG A 82 -3.97 0.17 20.93
N PHE A 83 -3.09 -0.80 21.20
CA PHE A 83 -2.45 -1.64 20.18
C PHE A 83 -2.23 -3.07 20.67
N ILE A 84 -2.04 -3.99 19.72
CA ILE A 84 -1.71 -5.39 19.97
C ILE A 84 -0.20 -5.52 20.10
N VAL A 85 0.29 -6.31 21.08
CA VAL A 85 1.73 -6.60 21.20
C VAL A 85 1.99 -8.06 20.92
N VAL A 86 3.04 -8.32 20.17
CA VAL A 86 3.46 -9.68 19.78
C VAL A 86 4.95 -9.84 20.02
N TYR A 87 5.31 -10.93 20.67
CA TYR A 87 6.69 -11.37 20.85
C TYR A 87 6.86 -12.70 20.10
N PRO A 88 7.30 -12.69 18.84
CA PRO A 88 7.59 -13.90 18.10
C PRO A 88 8.77 -14.64 18.71
N GLU A 89 8.89 -15.96 18.44
CA GLU A 89 9.98 -16.79 18.91
C GLU A 89 10.72 -17.42 17.74
N ALA A 90 12.03 -17.22 17.68
CA ALA A 90 12.89 -17.88 16.70
C ALA A 90 13.02 -19.36 16.99
N ILE A 91 13.28 -20.18 15.96
CA ILE A 91 13.66 -21.60 16.16
C ILE A 91 15.18 -21.72 16.31
N PRO A 92 15.66 -22.72 17.05
CA PRO A 92 17.09 -22.98 17.15
C PRO A 92 17.69 -23.31 15.79
N ASP A 93 18.84 -22.70 15.49
CA ASP A 93 19.66 -23.13 14.36
C ASP A 93 20.20 -24.54 14.56
N ALA A 94 20.19 -25.35 13.52
CA ALA A 94 20.59 -26.78 13.62
C ALA A 94 22.09 -26.97 13.86
N LEU A 95 22.93 -25.99 13.49
CA LEU A 95 24.39 -26.07 13.59
C LEU A 95 24.90 -25.41 14.87
N GLU A 96 24.39 -24.24 15.21
CA GLU A 96 24.86 -23.43 16.35
C GLU A 96 23.98 -23.57 17.59
N GLY A 97 22.75 -24.06 17.43
CA GLY A 97 21.79 -24.23 18.54
C GLY A 97 21.25 -22.91 19.09
N CYS A 98 21.56 -21.76 18.44
CA CYS A 98 21.03 -20.46 18.86
C CYS A 98 19.68 -20.18 18.21
N THR A 99 18.83 -19.41 18.90
CA THR A 99 17.62 -18.82 18.36
C THR A 99 17.95 -17.45 17.80
N CYS A 100 18.39 -17.38 16.55
CA CYS A 100 19.16 -16.27 15.99
C CYS A 100 18.52 -15.60 14.75
N TRP A 101 17.20 -15.75 14.52
CA TRP A 101 16.44 -15.08 13.45
C TRP A 101 17.06 -15.24 12.05
N GLY A 102 17.44 -16.46 11.70
CA GLY A 102 17.99 -16.75 10.38
C GLY A 102 19.42 -16.30 10.12
N TYR A 103 20.13 -15.84 11.14
CA TYR A 103 21.54 -15.51 11.08
C TYR A 103 22.41 -16.47 11.88
N ASP A 104 23.65 -16.65 11.44
CA ASP A 104 24.71 -17.20 12.25
C ASP A 104 25.39 -16.12 13.11
N LEU A 105 26.33 -16.52 13.97
CA LEU A 105 27.04 -15.58 14.84
C LEU A 105 28.01 -14.65 14.09
N SER A 106 28.28 -14.91 12.79
CA SER A 106 29.08 -14.03 11.92
C SER A 106 28.24 -12.95 11.22
N GLY A 107 26.90 -13.08 11.25
CA GLY A 107 25.96 -12.20 10.57
C GLY A 107 25.62 -12.63 9.14
N GLU A 108 26.00 -13.84 8.76
CA GLU A 108 25.59 -14.47 7.49
C GLU A 108 24.24 -15.17 7.67
N THR A 109 23.44 -15.23 6.61
CA THR A 109 22.15 -15.94 6.66
C THR A 109 22.36 -17.45 6.78
N ASN A 110 21.59 -18.07 7.68
CA ASN A 110 21.60 -19.52 7.89
C ASN A 110 20.37 -20.20 7.26
N GLY A 111 20.21 -21.51 7.46
CA GLY A 111 19.12 -22.29 6.89
C GLY A 111 17.71 -21.97 7.40
N ASN A 112 17.58 -21.11 8.42
CA ASN A 112 16.30 -20.69 8.98
C ASN A 112 15.81 -19.34 8.42
N TYR A 113 16.62 -18.62 7.66
CA TYR A 113 16.32 -17.26 7.22
C TYR A 113 14.95 -17.14 6.50
N GLU A 114 14.75 -17.91 5.44
CA GLU A 114 13.49 -17.91 4.70
C GLU A 114 12.30 -18.40 5.55
N LYS A 115 12.55 -19.35 6.46
CA LYS A 115 11.54 -19.85 7.39
C LYS A 115 11.11 -18.78 8.41
N ASP A 116 12.04 -17.96 8.89
CA ASP A 116 11.75 -16.87 9.80
C ASP A 116 10.99 -15.73 9.09
N LEU A 117 11.31 -15.44 7.84
CA LEU A 117 10.52 -14.53 7.00
C LEU A 117 9.09 -15.04 6.77
N ALA A 118 8.95 -16.31 6.35
CA ALA A 118 7.62 -16.92 6.15
C ALA A 118 6.79 -16.96 7.44
N TYR A 119 7.44 -17.30 8.57
CA TYR A 119 6.79 -17.27 9.87
C TYR A 119 6.33 -15.86 10.28
N THR A 120 7.14 -14.85 10.02
CA THR A 120 6.80 -13.45 10.34
C THR A 120 5.55 -13.02 9.58
N SER A 121 5.47 -13.30 8.27
CA SER A 121 4.27 -13.02 7.47
C SER A 121 3.05 -13.81 7.97
N ALA A 122 3.22 -15.11 8.31
CA ALA A 122 2.13 -15.92 8.84
C ALA A 122 1.58 -15.41 10.18
N VAL A 123 2.44 -14.81 11.03
CA VAL A 123 1.99 -14.13 12.26
C VAL A 123 1.16 -12.90 11.91
N VAL A 124 1.60 -12.07 10.97
CA VAL A 124 0.83 -10.88 10.50
C VAL A 124 -0.54 -11.32 9.97
N GLU A 125 -0.58 -12.34 9.11
CA GLU A 125 -1.82 -12.88 8.55
C GLU A 125 -2.78 -13.37 9.65
N ASP A 126 -2.28 -14.11 10.66
CA ASP A 126 -3.11 -14.57 11.80
C ASP A 126 -3.65 -13.41 12.63
N LEU A 127 -2.86 -12.37 12.86
CA LEU A 127 -3.31 -11.19 13.61
C LEU A 127 -4.42 -10.44 12.89
N VAL A 128 -4.29 -10.25 11.58
CA VAL A 128 -5.32 -9.61 10.75
C VAL A 128 -6.60 -10.47 10.73
N ALA A 129 -6.46 -11.77 10.48
CA ALA A 129 -7.61 -12.67 10.35
C ALA A 129 -8.33 -12.95 11.67
N SER A 130 -7.57 -13.12 12.78
CA SER A 130 -8.10 -13.59 14.07
C SER A 130 -8.39 -12.48 15.06
N TYR A 131 -7.76 -11.32 14.92
CA TYR A 131 -7.84 -10.22 15.91
C TYR A 131 -8.20 -8.87 15.29
N ASN A 132 -8.55 -8.83 14.00
CA ASN A 132 -8.88 -7.61 13.27
C ASN A 132 -7.77 -6.55 13.38
N ALA A 133 -6.50 -6.99 13.35
CA ALA A 133 -5.37 -6.08 13.37
C ALA A 133 -5.34 -5.20 12.11
N ASP A 134 -4.90 -3.96 12.27
CA ASP A 134 -4.76 -3.04 11.14
C ASP A 134 -3.54 -3.40 10.31
N ALA A 135 -3.77 -4.05 9.16
CA ALA A 135 -2.72 -4.46 8.23
C ALA A 135 -1.85 -3.29 7.71
N ARG A 136 -2.34 -2.06 7.81
CA ARG A 136 -1.59 -0.86 7.40
C ARG A 136 -0.67 -0.33 8.50
N ARG A 137 -0.87 -0.73 9.76
CA ARG A 137 -0.13 -0.25 10.94
C ARG A 137 0.51 -1.39 11.71
N ILE A 138 1.32 -2.20 11.00
CA ILE A 138 2.15 -3.24 11.59
C ILE A 138 3.57 -2.70 11.75
N TYR A 139 4.09 -2.75 12.96
CA TYR A 139 5.43 -2.25 13.29
C TYR A 139 6.30 -3.38 13.82
N ALA A 140 7.59 -3.40 13.45
CA ALA A 140 8.55 -4.36 13.94
C ALA A 140 9.66 -3.67 14.72
N GLY A 141 9.88 -4.05 15.96
CA GLY A 141 11.05 -3.68 16.74
C GLY A 141 11.87 -4.91 17.13
N GLY A 142 13.13 -4.74 17.49
CA GLY A 142 13.94 -5.87 17.91
C GLY A 142 15.27 -5.45 18.54
N TYR A 143 15.79 -6.35 19.37
CA TYR A 143 17.06 -6.19 20.06
C TYR A 143 18.16 -7.07 19.48
N SER A 144 19.38 -6.55 19.34
CA SER A 144 20.54 -7.32 18.92
C SER A 144 20.28 -8.09 17.61
N MET A 145 20.38 -9.40 17.55
CA MET A 145 20.09 -10.20 16.36
C MET A 145 18.63 -10.05 15.88
N GLY A 146 17.66 -9.92 16.80
CA GLY A 146 16.29 -9.56 16.44
C GLY A 146 16.20 -8.19 15.78
N GLY A 147 16.99 -7.23 16.23
CA GLY A 147 17.12 -5.90 15.60
C GLY A 147 17.79 -5.96 14.22
N SER A 148 18.78 -6.85 14.02
CA SER A 148 19.38 -7.07 12.69
C SER A 148 18.37 -7.72 11.71
N PHE A 149 17.55 -8.65 12.20
CA PHE A 149 16.46 -9.22 11.41
C PHE A 149 15.39 -8.17 11.06
N VAL A 150 15.10 -7.26 11.97
CA VAL A 150 14.16 -6.15 11.73
C VAL A 150 14.68 -5.19 10.65
N TRP A 151 15.99 -4.99 10.54
CA TRP A 151 16.59 -4.28 9.40
C TRP A 151 16.30 -4.97 8.05
N ASP A 152 16.31 -6.31 8.03
CA ASP A 152 15.94 -7.04 6.81
C ASP A 152 14.46 -6.90 6.48
N LEU A 153 13.58 -6.96 7.49
CA LEU A 153 12.14 -6.76 7.29
C LEU A 153 11.84 -5.43 6.60
N ALA A 154 12.56 -4.36 6.98
CA ALA A 154 12.43 -3.06 6.31
C ALA A 154 12.78 -3.09 4.82
N CYS A 155 13.56 -4.07 4.37
CA CYS A 155 14.00 -4.20 2.97
C CYS A 155 13.17 -5.20 2.19
N VAL A 156 12.93 -6.41 2.77
CA VAL A 156 12.34 -7.54 2.05
C VAL A 156 10.85 -7.73 2.36
N LYS A 157 10.33 -7.00 3.35
CA LYS A 157 8.92 -7.00 3.79
C LYS A 157 8.35 -5.59 3.96
N SER A 158 8.85 -4.65 3.16
CA SER A 158 8.44 -3.24 3.20
C SER A 158 6.97 -3.02 2.83
N ASP A 159 6.30 -4.01 2.29
CA ASP A 159 4.86 -4.06 2.00
C ASP A 159 4.01 -4.61 3.16
N GLU A 160 4.67 -5.18 4.20
CA GLU A 160 3.99 -5.70 5.39
C GLU A 160 4.21 -4.80 6.62
N PHE A 161 5.34 -4.08 6.70
CA PHE A 161 5.71 -3.29 7.87
C PHE A 161 5.77 -1.79 7.58
N ALA A 162 4.91 -1.02 8.25
CA ALA A 162 4.86 0.43 8.14
C ALA A 162 6.11 1.11 8.72
N ALA A 163 6.65 0.58 9.81
CA ALA A 163 7.86 1.10 10.46
C ALA A 163 8.65 -0.01 11.14
N VAL A 164 9.96 0.21 11.25
CA VAL A 164 10.86 -0.69 12.00
C VAL A 164 11.66 0.06 13.06
N ALA A 165 11.95 -0.64 14.18
CA ALA A 165 12.65 -0.09 15.32
C ALA A 165 13.79 -1.01 15.81
N PRO A 166 14.92 -1.08 15.13
CA PRO A 166 16.09 -1.83 15.57
C PRO A 166 16.77 -1.15 16.76
N VAL A 167 17.06 -1.94 17.82
CA VAL A 167 17.72 -1.46 19.05
C VAL A 167 19.00 -2.28 19.31
N ALA A 168 20.10 -1.60 19.59
CA ALA A 168 21.42 -2.18 19.78
C ALA A 168 21.77 -3.17 18.64
N ALA A 169 21.47 -2.78 17.42
CA ALA A 169 21.64 -3.59 16.22
C ALA A 169 22.06 -2.71 15.04
N SER A 170 22.90 -3.24 14.19
CA SER A 170 23.27 -2.63 12.92
C SER A 170 22.70 -3.42 11.76
N MET A 171 22.46 -2.73 10.66
CA MET A 171 22.14 -3.33 9.38
C MET A 171 23.37 -4.10 8.87
N TYR A 172 23.26 -5.39 8.61
CA TYR A 172 24.36 -6.13 8.03
C TYR A 172 24.72 -5.61 6.63
N ARG A 173 25.98 -5.78 6.24
CA ARG A 173 26.47 -5.27 4.95
C ARG A 173 25.73 -5.94 3.77
N ASP A 174 25.40 -7.23 3.86
CA ASP A 174 24.60 -7.92 2.86
C ASP A 174 23.19 -7.31 2.73
N THR A 175 22.55 -6.98 3.84
CA THR A 175 21.26 -6.27 3.86
C THR A 175 21.37 -4.91 3.17
N TYR A 176 22.38 -4.13 3.55
CA TYR A 176 22.65 -2.81 3.01
C TYR A 176 22.95 -2.81 1.51
N GLU A 177 23.77 -3.74 1.03
CA GLU A 177 24.27 -3.78 -0.36
C GLU A 177 23.34 -4.52 -1.31
N ASN A 178 22.65 -5.58 -0.84
CA ASN A 178 21.94 -6.51 -1.70
C ASN A 178 20.43 -6.57 -1.45
N LYS A 179 19.98 -6.73 -0.20
CA LYS A 179 18.56 -7.00 0.10
C LYS A 179 17.66 -5.76 -0.05
N CYS A 180 18.21 -4.57 0.20
CA CYS A 180 17.49 -3.29 0.10
C CYS A 180 17.47 -2.67 -1.31
N SER A 181 17.94 -3.36 -2.33
CA SER A 181 17.95 -2.86 -3.71
C SER A 181 16.54 -2.71 -4.30
N THR A 182 15.62 -3.55 -3.84
CA THR A 182 14.18 -3.50 -4.12
C THR A 182 13.42 -3.14 -2.83
N GLY A 183 12.12 -3.05 -2.90
CA GLY A 183 11.28 -2.72 -1.74
C GLY A 183 10.98 -1.22 -1.61
N SER A 184 9.86 -0.96 -0.97
CA SER A 184 9.32 0.39 -0.75
C SER A 184 10.11 1.16 0.31
N PRO A 185 9.93 2.48 0.43
CA PRO A 185 10.34 3.23 1.62
C PRO A 185 9.76 2.60 2.88
N THR A 186 10.50 2.68 3.99
CA THR A 186 10.05 2.18 5.30
C THR A 186 10.52 3.13 6.40
N VAL A 187 9.66 3.43 7.35
CA VAL A 187 10.00 4.32 8.47
C VAL A 187 10.97 3.65 9.42
N ILE A 188 12.01 4.37 9.84
CA ILE A 188 13.10 3.84 10.67
C ILE A 188 13.19 4.58 12.00
N CYS A 189 13.15 3.84 13.11
CA CYS A 189 13.43 4.34 14.46
C CYS A 189 14.62 3.57 15.08
N HIS A 190 15.85 4.03 14.86
CA HIS A 190 17.06 3.33 15.27
C HIS A 190 17.60 3.83 16.62
N ILE A 191 17.90 2.93 17.55
CA ILE A 191 18.49 3.24 18.86
C ILE A 191 19.81 2.49 19.03
N LEU A 192 20.96 3.22 19.14
CA LEU A 192 22.26 2.58 19.26
C LEU A 192 23.22 3.36 20.18
N GLY A 193 24.00 2.61 20.97
CA GLY A 193 25.06 3.12 21.82
C GLY A 193 26.38 3.30 21.10
N THR A 194 27.13 4.40 21.38
CA THR A 194 28.44 4.62 20.74
C THR A 194 29.55 3.73 21.28
N ALA A 195 29.33 2.99 22.36
CA ALA A 195 30.25 2.00 22.91
C ALA A 195 29.71 0.56 22.77
N ASP A 196 28.75 0.37 21.88
CA ASP A 196 28.27 -0.98 21.57
C ASP A 196 29.35 -1.78 20.83
N PHE A 197 29.78 -2.88 21.42
CA PHE A 197 30.83 -3.71 20.87
C PHE A 197 30.33 -4.66 19.78
N TYR A 198 29.07 -5.12 19.89
CA TYR A 198 28.47 -6.08 18.96
C TYR A 198 27.90 -5.40 17.71
N ALA A 199 27.38 -4.19 17.88
CA ALA A 199 26.87 -3.34 16.80
C ALA A 199 27.72 -2.05 16.73
N PRO A 200 28.91 -2.08 16.10
CA PRO A 200 29.87 -0.95 16.13
C PRO A 200 29.25 0.31 15.49
N TYR A 201 29.17 1.38 16.27
CA TYR A 201 28.56 2.65 15.84
C TYR A 201 29.26 3.26 14.60
N ASP A 202 30.58 3.19 14.57
CA ASP A 202 31.40 3.75 13.48
C ASP A 202 31.59 2.76 12.31
N GLY A 203 30.87 1.62 12.35
CA GLY A 203 30.94 0.57 11.35
C GLY A 203 32.10 -0.43 11.53
N ALA A 204 32.04 -1.50 10.78
CA ALA A 204 33.05 -2.55 10.68
C ALA A 204 32.99 -3.21 9.29
N SER A 205 33.81 -4.22 9.03
CA SER A 205 33.78 -4.93 7.74
C SER A 205 32.43 -5.58 7.42
N PHE A 206 31.67 -5.98 8.44
CA PHE A 206 30.38 -6.69 8.31
C PHE A 206 29.15 -5.77 8.47
N VAL A 207 29.32 -4.51 8.93
CA VAL A 207 28.25 -3.52 9.07
C VAL A 207 28.71 -2.13 8.61
N PRO A 208 27.87 -1.35 7.91
CA PRO A 208 28.13 0.06 7.64
C PRO A 208 28.04 0.88 8.93
N SER A 209 28.66 2.05 8.95
CA SER A 209 28.52 3.01 10.06
C SER A 209 27.06 3.48 10.19
N VAL A 210 26.67 3.95 11.37
CA VAL A 210 25.35 4.53 11.60
C VAL A 210 25.08 5.72 10.66
N ASN A 211 26.10 6.52 10.37
CA ASN A 211 25.96 7.63 9.44
C ASN A 211 25.63 7.15 8.00
N GLU A 212 26.26 6.05 7.55
CA GLU A 212 25.95 5.45 6.25
C GLU A 212 24.53 4.85 6.25
N GLN A 213 24.12 4.16 7.33
CA GLN A 213 22.77 3.61 7.47
C GLN A 213 21.71 4.71 7.44
N ASN A 214 21.90 5.78 8.22
CA ASN A 214 20.97 6.92 8.25
C ASN A 214 20.90 7.61 6.88
N ALA A 215 22.04 7.87 6.24
CA ALA A 215 22.07 8.50 4.92
C ALA A 215 21.37 7.65 3.85
N PHE A 216 21.52 6.31 3.91
CA PHE A 216 20.85 5.38 3.03
C PHE A 216 19.33 5.49 3.17
N TRP A 217 18.81 5.42 4.40
CA TRP A 217 17.36 5.45 4.64
C TRP A 217 16.76 6.82 4.38
N VAL A 218 17.44 7.90 4.73
CA VAL A 218 17.02 9.28 4.39
C VAL A 218 16.86 9.44 2.89
N ASN A 219 17.81 8.91 2.10
CA ASN A 219 17.72 8.96 0.65
C ASN A 219 16.63 8.03 0.09
N LYS A 220 16.54 6.79 0.57
CA LYS A 220 15.53 5.82 0.12
C LYS A 220 14.11 6.29 0.41
N ASN A 221 13.90 6.86 1.59
CA ASN A 221 12.61 7.38 2.06
C ASN A 221 12.28 8.77 1.49
N GLN A 222 13.23 9.42 0.79
CA GLN A 222 13.11 10.82 0.38
C GLN A 222 12.72 11.74 1.54
N SER A 223 13.27 11.42 2.74
CA SER A 223 13.06 12.22 3.95
C SER A 223 13.72 13.60 3.81
N GLU A 224 13.44 14.51 4.72
CA GLU A 224 14.14 15.79 4.80
C GLU A 224 15.66 15.58 4.93
N ALA A 225 16.46 16.34 4.18
CA ALA A 225 17.90 16.13 4.13
C ALA A 225 18.64 16.53 5.44
N THR A 226 18.04 17.44 6.21
CA THR A 226 18.63 17.95 7.47
C THR A 226 17.77 17.49 8.64
N PRO A 227 18.37 16.81 9.65
CA PRO A 227 17.61 16.38 10.81
C PRO A 227 17.33 17.52 11.79
N GLU A 228 16.19 17.45 12.45
CA GLU A 228 16.05 18.07 13.76
C GLU A 228 16.97 17.36 14.76
N VAL A 229 17.73 18.12 15.56
CA VAL A 229 18.65 17.55 16.56
C VAL A 229 18.27 18.01 17.95
N VAL A 230 17.88 17.07 18.80
CA VAL A 230 17.48 17.35 20.19
C VAL A 230 18.37 16.61 21.18
N ASN A 231 18.98 17.34 22.10
CA ASN A 231 19.68 16.74 23.22
C ASN A 231 18.68 16.43 24.36
N LEU A 232 18.45 15.16 24.63
CA LEU A 232 17.50 14.69 25.63
C LEU A 232 18.12 14.58 27.04
N GLY A 233 19.43 14.91 27.19
CA GLY A 233 20.14 14.70 28.43
C GLY A 233 20.65 13.26 28.60
N GLY A 234 21.37 12.99 29.69
CA GLY A 234 21.87 11.65 29.96
C GLY A 234 22.76 11.00 28.89
N GLY A 235 23.34 11.82 28.00
CA GLY A 235 24.15 11.34 26.88
C GLY A 235 23.33 10.91 25.67
N VAL A 236 22.02 11.17 25.65
CA VAL A 236 21.13 10.81 24.54
C VAL A 236 20.88 12.01 23.64
N THR A 237 21.12 11.83 22.33
CA THR A 237 20.78 12.81 21.31
C THR A 237 19.86 12.15 20.29
N ARG A 238 18.70 12.77 20.03
CA ARG A 238 17.77 12.36 18.99
C ARG A 238 18.03 13.16 17.72
N TYR A 239 18.09 12.45 16.61
CA TYR A 239 18.12 13.00 15.26
C TYR A 239 16.83 12.56 14.57
N THR A 240 16.05 13.50 14.03
CA THR A 240 14.81 13.19 13.30
C THR A 240 14.88 13.84 11.92
N TRP A 241 14.96 13.03 10.89
CA TRP A 241 14.73 13.45 9.52
C TRP A 241 13.25 13.31 9.24
N GLY A 242 12.58 14.43 9.07
CA GLY A 242 11.14 14.49 8.79
C GLY A 242 10.76 13.74 7.51
N PRO A 243 9.46 13.48 7.32
CA PRO A 243 8.99 12.59 6.27
C PRO A 243 9.29 13.08 4.84
N GLY A 244 9.55 14.38 4.64
CA GLY A 244 9.85 14.94 3.32
C GLY A 244 8.76 14.65 2.30
N VAL A 245 9.14 14.61 1.02
CA VAL A 245 8.18 14.30 -0.07
C VAL A 245 7.79 12.82 -0.13
N GLY A 246 8.60 11.94 0.46
CA GLY A 246 8.35 10.50 0.52
C GLY A 246 7.40 10.08 1.64
N CYS A 247 7.02 10.99 2.52
CA CYS A 247 6.19 10.75 3.70
C CYS A 247 6.75 9.73 4.71
N HIS A 248 7.97 9.24 4.55
CA HIS A 248 8.62 8.28 5.42
C HIS A 248 9.78 8.93 6.17
N GLY A 249 9.66 9.01 7.49
CA GLY A 249 10.68 9.61 8.35
C GLY A 249 11.77 8.64 8.76
N VAL A 250 12.90 9.20 9.23
CA VAL A 250 13.99 8.46 9.86
C VAL A 250 14.29 9.10 11.21
N GLN A 251 14.36 8.30 12.27
CA GLN A 251 14.74 8.77 13.60
C GLN A 251 15.89 7.93 14.14
N HIS A 252 16.90 8.59 14.71
CA HIS A 252 18.03 7.93 15.36
C HIS A 252 18.28 8.48 16.74
N PHE A 253 18.36 7.60 17.73
CA PHE A 253 18.79 7.92 19.10
C PHE A 253 20.25 7.47 19.30
N ARG A 254 21.16 8.45 19.32
CA ARG A 254 22.56 8.22 19.64
C ARG A 254 22.75 8.26 21.14
N ARG A 255 23.22 7.16 21.73
CA ARG A 255 23.53 7.04 23.16
C ARG A 255 25.05 7.15 23.37
N GLN A 256 25.52 8.30 23.80
CA GLN A 256 26.95 8.52 24.04
C GLN A 256 27.48 7.65 25.18
N GLY A 257 28.43 6.75 24.88
CA GLY A 257 28.96 5.77 25.84
C GLY A 257 28.02 4.65 26.19
N GLY A 258 26.82 4.58 25.56
CA GLY A 258 25.87 3.46 25.70
C GLY A 258 26.43 2.17 25.12
N GLY A 259 26.21 1.05 25.78
CA GLY A 259 26.61 -0.29 25.37
C GLY A 259 25.50 -1.05 24.64
N HIS A 260 25.63 -2.38 24.66
CA HIS A 260 24.72 -3.33 24.00
C HIS A 260 23.52 -3.65 24.89
N ASP A 261 22.56 -2.73 25.02
CA ASP A 261 21.39 -2.86 25.88
C ASP A 261 20.19 -2.09 25.31
N VAL A 262 18.99 -2.48 25.73
CA VAL A 262 17.74 -1.76 25.46
C VAL A 262 17.59 -0.66 26.54
N PRO A 263 17.63 0.63 26.18
CA PRO A 263 17.47 1.68 27.19
C PRO A 263 16.02 1.79 27.67
N GLY A 264 15.84 2.16 28.94
CA GLY A 264 14.51 2.21 29.56
C GLY A 264 13.52 3.21 28.91
N PHE A 265 14.00 4.11 28.06
CA PHE A 265 13.13 5.01 27.28
C PHE A 265 12.67 4.41 25.94
N ALA A 266 13.22 3.26 25.50
CA ALA A 266 13.01 2.71 24.16
C ALA A 266 11.54 2.50 23.84
N THR A 267 10.78 1.87 24.75
CA THR A 267 9.36 1.55 24.55
C THR A 267 8.53 2.77 24.15
N SER A 268 8.63 3.85 24.95
CA SER A 268 7.86 5.07 24.68
C SER A 268 8.37 5.83 23.46
N ALA A 269 9.70 5.92 23.29
CA ALA A 269 10.30 6.65 22.17
C ALA A 269 10.01 5.96 20.82
N ILE A 270 10.03 4.63 20.78
CA ILE A 270 9.68 3.86 19.58
C ILE A 270 8.21 4.13 19.24
N TRP A 271 7.29 3.90 20.19
CA TRP A 271 5.87 4.04 19.93
C TRP A 271 5.50 5.47 19.52
N GLU A 272 5.99 6.48 20.22
CA GLU A 272 5.76 7.90 19.90
C GLU A 272 6.09 8.22 18.44
N PHE A 273 7.15 7.62 17.90
CA PHE A 273 7.56 7.86 16.52
C PHE A 273 6.79 6.98 15.53
N VAL A 274 6.78 5.65 15.71
CA VAL A 274 6.23 4.74 14.70
C VAL A 274 4.72 4.83 14.57
N SER A 275 3.99 5.15 15.65
CA SER A 275 2.52 5.23 15.64
C SER A 275 1.96 6.39 14.81
N ALA A 276 2.81 7.35 14.43
CA ALA A 276 2.45 8.44 13.53
C ALA A 276 2.40 8.00 12.05
N TYR A 277 2.76 6.75 11.74
CA TYR A 277 2.91 6.26 10.37
C TYR A 277 2.03 5.05 10.09
N ASP A 278 1.63 4.91 8.85
CA ASP A 278 1.12 3.68 8.27
C ASP A 278 2.01 3.23 7.10
N ILE A 279 1.59 2.20 6.37
CA ILE A 279 2.37 1.61 5.26
C ILE A 279 2.65 2.61 4.12
N ASP A 280 1.87 3.67 3.99
CA ASP A 280 2.06 4.72 2.98
C ASP A 280 2.88 5.91 3.51
N GLY A 281 3.30 5.89 4.79
CA GLY A 281 4.07 6.94 5.43
C GLY A 281 3.35 7.64 6.58
N GLU A 282 3.76 8.87 6.90
CA GLU A 282 3.16 9.64 8.00
C GLU A 282 1.66 9.86 7.76
N ILE A 283 0.83 9.48 8.75
CA ILE A 283 -0.62 9.58 8.65
C ILE A 283 -1.03 11.05 8.42
N GLY A 284 -1.63 11.31 7.26
CA GLY A 284 -1.99 12.67 6.82
C GLY A 284 -0.85 13.43 6.15
N CYS A 285 0.34 12.85 6.01
CA CYS A 285 1.39 13.40 5.16
C CYS A 285 0.97 13.30 3.71
N GLY A 286 1.27 14.36 2.98
CA GLY A 286 0.89 14.46 1.61
C GLY A 286 -0.62 14.56 1.49
N GLY A 287 -1.15 15.75 1.76
CA GLY A 287 -2.53 16.09 1.40
C GLY A 287 -2.90 15.59 0.00
N PRO A 288 -4.10 15.82 -0.47
CA PRO A 288 -4.49 15.38 -1.80
C PRO A 288 -3.42 15.79 -2.82
N ARG A 289 -2.92 14.81 -3.59
CA ARG A 289 -1.87 15.01 -4.60
C ARG A 289 -2.28 14.41 -5.93
N PRO A 290 -1.59 14.73 -7.02
CA PRO A 290 -1.89 14.14 -8.31
C PRO A 290 -1.87 12.61 -8.26
N CYS A 291 -2.98 12.01 -8.61
CA CYS A 291 -3.14 10.58 -8.82
C CYS A 291 -3.13 10.31 -10.32
N CYS A 292 -2.13 9.59 -10.77
CA CYS A 292 -1.94 9.27 -12.17
C CYS A 292 -2.48 7.89 -12.49
N PHE A 293 -3.37 7.82 -13.44
CA PHE A 293 -3.90 6.55 -13.94
C PHE A 293 -3.18 6.09 -15.19
N PHE A 294 -3.33 4.82 -15.52
CA PHE A 294 -2.69 4.21 -16.68
C PHE A 294 -3.08 4.88 -18.01
N ASP A 295 -4.27 5.44 -18.11
CA ASP A 295 -4.76 6.16 -19.29
C ASP A 295 -4.20 7.58 -19.44
N GLY A 296 -3.32 8.00 -18.51
CA GLY A 296 -2.75 9.34 -18.46
C GLY A 296 -3.64 10.37 -17.79
N SER A 297 -4.83 9.98 -17.31
CA SER A 297 -5.70 10.88 -16.55
C SER A 297 -5.11 11.18 -15.17
N CYS A 298 -5.50 12.32 -14.61
CA CYS A 298 -5.03 12.80 -13.33
C CYS A 298 -6.20 13.29 -12.50
N THR A 299 -6.27 12.82 -11.26
CA THR A 299 -7.15 13.37 -10.22
C THR A 299 -6.32 13.85 -9.04
N VAL A 300 -6.87 14.67 -8.15
CA VAL A 300 -6.19 15.09 -6.92
C VAL A 300 -6.85 14.37 -5.76
N GLU A 301 -6.16 13.38 -5.21
CA GLU A 301 -6.66 12.46 -4.19
C GLU A 301 -5.62 12.22 -3.08
N LEU A 302 -6.05 11.71 -1.93
CA LEU A 302 -5.12 11.19 -0.93
C LEU A 302 -4.36 9.98 -1.52
N PRO A 303 -3.08 9.77 -1.18
CA PRO A 303 -2.30 8.65 -1.69
C PRO A 303 -2.96 7.27 -1.49
N ALA A 304 -3.63 7.07 -0.37
CA ALA A 304 -4.36 5.84 -0.08
C ALA A 304 -5.57 5.64 -1.00
N ASP A 305 -6.32 6.72 -1.27
CA ASP A 305 -7.48 6.69 -2.17
C ASP A 305 -7.03 6.45 -3.61
N CYS A 306 -5.93 7.10 -4.02
CA CYS A 306 -5.30 6.90 -5.31
C CYS A 306 -4.90 5.44 -5.55
N SER A 307 -4.26 4.82 -4.57
CA SER A 307 -3.87 3.41 -4.66
C SER A 307 -5.10 2.48 -4.70
N ALA A 308 -6.14 2.78 -3.92
CA ALA A 308 -7.40 2.02 -3.93
C ALA A 308 -8.15 2.14 -5.26
N SER A 309 -8.00 3.27 -5.95
CA SER A 309 -8.57 3.52 -7.28
C SER A 309 -7.71 2.97 -8.43
N GLY A 310 -6.59 2.30 -8.13
CA GLY A 310 -5.67 1.74 -9.12
C GLY A 310 -4.74 2.76 -9.79
N GLY A 311 -4.62 3.96 -9.20
CA GLY A 311 -3.69 5.00 -9.64
C GLY A 311 -2.33 4.94 -8.94
N THR A 312 -1.42 5.79 -9.37
CA THR A 312 -0.11 6.01 -8.75
C THR A 312 0.01 7.47 -8.33
N SER A 313 0.25 7.71 -7.04
CA SER A 313 0.46 9.07 -6.52
C SER A 313 1.75 9.68 -7.07
N ASN A 314 1.69 10.95 -7.46
CA ASN A 314 2.84 11.72 -7.95
C ASN A 314 3.10 12.92 -7.05
N SER A 315 4.30 13.49 -7.12
CA SER A 315 4.68 14.69 -6.38
C SER A 315 3.95 15.95 -6.91
N GLY A 316 3.64 16.89 -6.01
CA GLY A 316 2.94 18.13 -6.32
C GLY A 316 1.56 18.20 -5.68
N ASP A 317 0.90 19.35 -5.83
CA ASP A 317 -0.40 19.65 -5.20
C ASP A 317 -1.54 19.75 -6.23
N SER A 318 -1.25 19.57 -7.52
CA SER A 318 -2.19 19.83 -8.62
C SER A 318 -1.89 18.98 -9.84
N CYS A 319 -2.92 18.67 -10.60
CA CYS A 319 -2.80 18.09 -11.94
C CYS A 319 -2.37 19.11 -13.02
N GLU A 320 -2.13 20.35 -12.65
CA GLU A 320 -1.66 21.40 -13.57
C GLU A 320 -0.31 22.02 -13.12
N PRO A 321 0.77 22.01 -13.92
CA PRO A 321 0.85 21.35 -15.24
C PRO A 321 0.80 19.83 -15.10
N GLN A 322 0.36 19.11 -16.16
CA GLN A 322 0.16 17.65 -16.14
C GLN A 322 1.39 16.89 -15.59
N PRO A 323 1.29 16.31 -14.37
CA PRO A 323 2.42 15.62 -13.75
C PRO A 323 2.50 14.14 -14.10
N CYS A 324 1.44 13.59 -14.73
CA CYS A 324 1.34 12.19 -15.06
C CYS A 324 2.07 11.87 -16.36
N PRO A 325 2.86 10.78 -16.41
CA PRO A 325 3.50 10.38 -17.65
C PRO A 325 2.44 10.02 -18.69
N GLU A 326 2.68 10.43 -19.94
CA GLU A 326 1.82 9.98 -21.03
C GLU A 326 1.91 8.46 -21.19
N PRO A 327 0.78 7.77 -21.43
CA PRO A 327 0.79 6.33 -21.60
C PRO A 327 1.59 5.95 -22.84
N THR A 328 2.46 4.97 -22.71
CA THR A 328 3.30 4.44 -23.82
C THR A 328 2.75 3.14 -24.42
N THR A 329 1.74 2.55 -23.76
CA THR A 329 1.07 1.32 -24.18
C THR A 329 -0.44 1.54 -24.19
N GLY A 330 -1.15 0.61 -24.80
CA GLY A 330 -2.61 0.57 -24.81
C GLY A 330 -3.11 -0.80 -25.22
N ALA A 331 -4.42 -1.00 -25.21
CA ALA A 331 -5.03 -2.27 -25.57
C ALA A 331 -4.74 -2.62 -27.04
N CYS A 332 -4.21 -3.81 -27.23
CA CYS A 332 -3.98 -4.44 -28.55
C CYS A 332 -4.92 -5.65 -28.66
N CYS A 333 -5.83 -5.59 -29.60
CA CYS A 333 -6.90 -6.58 -29.76
C CYS A 333 -6.54 -7.64 -30.81
N PHE A 334 -6.64 -8.90 -30.43
CA PHE A 334 -6.46 -10.08 -31.30
C PHE A 334 -7.78 -10.84 -31.38
N GLY A 335 -8.79 -10.27 -32.03
CA GLY A 335 -10.17 -10.74 -31.97
C GLY A 335 -10.71 -10.53 -30.55
N ALA A 336 -11.06 -11.63 -29.85
CA ALA A 336 -11.55 -11.60 -28.46
C ALA A 336 -10.43 -11.60 -27.39
N SER A 337 -9.17 -11.66 -27.77
CA SER A 337 -8.01 -11.62 -26.85
C SER A 337 -7.42 -10.23 -26.85
N CYS A 338 -6.92 -9.79 -25.69
CA CYS A 338 -6.29 -8.48 -25.54
C CYS A 338 -4.97 -8.57 -24.77
N SER A 339 -4.04 -7.70 -25.14
CA SER A 339 -2.77 -7.47 -24.40
C SER A 339 -2.42 -6.00 -24.43
N LEU A 340 -1.82 -5.49 -23.37
CA LEU A 340 -1.30 -4.12 -23.32
C LEU A 340 0.06 -4.07 -24.04
N LEU A 341 0.14 -3.39 -25.17
CA LEU A 341 1.33 -3.29 -26.00
C LEU A 341 1.57 -1.86 -26.47
N SER A 342 2.80 -1.53 -26.89
CA SER A 342 3.05 -0.31 -27.65
C SER A 342 2.43 -0.41 -29.05
N PRO A 343 2.15 0.71 -29.74
CA PRO A 343 1.61 0.70 -31.10
C PRO A 343 2.42 -0.17 -32.06
N GLU A 344 3.75 -0.07 -31.98
CA GLU A 344 4.67 -0.83 -32.84
C GLU A 344 4.59 -2.34 -32.53
N ALA A 345 4.61 -2.73 -31.23
CA ALA A 345 4.54 -4.12 -30.81
C ALA A 345 3.19 -4.75 -31.18
N CYS A 346 2.10 -4.00 -31.07
CA CYS A 346 0.78 -4.43 -31.50
C CYS A 346 0.71 -4.68 -33.01
N GLY A 347 1.22 -3.76 -33.83
CA GLY A 347 1.30 -3.91 -35.28
C GLY A 347 2.17 -5.09 -35.70
N PHE A 348 3.30 -5.29 -35.01
CA PHE A 348 4.21 -6.42 -35.29
C PHE A 348 3.56 -7.79 -34.99
N SER A 349 2.69 -7.84 -33.97
CA SER A 349 1.97 -9.04 -33.54
C SER A 349 0.68 -9.29 -34.33
N GLY A 350 0.33 -8.41 -35.28
CA GLY A 350 -0.87 -8.52 -36.11
C GLY A 350 -2.18 -8.21 -35.38
N GLY A 351 -2.10 -7.47 -34.27
CA GLY A 351 -3.24 -7.00 -33.50
C GLY A 351 -3.78 -5.65 -33.99
N THR A 352 -4.95 -5.27 -33.48
CA THR A 352 -5.54 -3.94 -33.70
C THR A 352 -5.32 -3.09 -32.47
N PHE A 353 -4.57 -2.01 -32.62
CA PHE A 353 -4.29 -1.08 -31.53
C PHE A 353 -5.46 -0.10 -31.33
N THR A 354 -5.92 0.08 -30.09
CA THR A 354 -7.12 0.89 -29.79
C THR A 354 -6.82 2.29 -29.26
N GLY A 355 -5.54 2.60 -29.05
CA GLY A 355 -5.07 3.90 -28.58
C GLY A 355 -4.18 3.79 -27.34
N LEU A 356 -3.32 4.79 -27.13
CA LEU A 356 -2.51 4.91 -25.91
C LEU A 356 -3.43 5.10 -24.71
N GLY A 357 -3.10 4.45 -23.58
CA GLY A 357 -3.88 4.51 -22.34
C GLY A 357 -5.18 3.68 -22.34
N SER A 358 -5.57 3.05 -23.46
CA SER A 358 -6.72 2.15 -23.46
C SER A 358 -6.43 0.86 -22.71
N VAL A 359 -7.45 0.32 -22.02
CA VAL A 359 -7.36 -0.90 -21.20
C VAL A 359 -8.08 -2.06 -21.84
N CYS A 360 -7.70 -3.28 -21.50
CA CYS A 360 -8.25 -4.50 -22.09
C CYS A 360 -9.72 -4.76 -21.72
N GLU A 361 -10.17 -4.30 -20.55
CA GLU A 361 -11.55 -4.52 -20.07
C GLU A 361 -12.61 -3.86 -20.97
N THR A 362 -12.26 -2.75 -21.63
CA THR A 362 -13.21 -1.98 -22.47
C THR A 362 -12.69 -1.71 -23.86
N GLY A 363 -11.38 -1.86 -24.07
CA GLY A 363 -10.72 -1.43 -25.31
C GLY A 363 -10.96 -2.35 -26.52
N CYS A 364 -11.26 -3.63 -26.30
CA CYS A 364 -11.38 -4.63 -27.33
C CYS A 364 -12.80 -5.14 -27.57
N ASP A 365 -13.78 -4.67 -26.83
CA ASP A 365 -15.17 -5.02 -27.07
C ASP A 365 -15.72 -4.27 -28.27
N PRO A 366 -16.07 -4.97 -29.36
CA PRO A 366 -16.66 -4.30 -30.53
C PRO A 366 -18.07 -3.82 -30.20
N GLY A 367 -18.42 -2.65 -30.68
CA GLY A 367 -19.74 -2.07 -30.49
C GLY A 367 -20.10 -1.11 -31.63
N ALA A 368 -21.30 -0.53 -31.53
CA ALA A 368 -21.79 0.42 -32.51
C ALA A 368 -20.87 1.65 -32.59
N CYS A 369 -20.35 1.92 -33.76
CA CYS A 369 -19.58 3.09 -34.14
C CYS A 369 -20.33 3.90 -35.16
N CYS A 370 -20.60 5.15 -34.87
CA CYS A 370 -21.32 6.06 -35.74
C CYS A 370 -20.35 6.90 -36.58
N LEU A 371 -20.37 6.70 -37.87
CA LEU A 371 -19.65 7.47 -38.88
C LEU A 371 -20.67 8.36 -39.63
N GLY A 372 -21.04 9.49 -39.01
CA GLY A 372 -22.22 10.24 -39.40
C GLY A 372 -23.49 9.42 -39.16
N GLU A 373 -24.35 9.29 -40.16
CA GLU A 373 -25.59 8.49 -40.08
C GLU A 373 -25.36 6.99 -40.25
N SER A 374 -24.15 6.55 -40.56
CA SER A 374 -23.81 5.14 -40.78
C SER A 374 -23.29 4.48 -39.51
N CYS A 375 -23.88 3.34 -39.12
CA CYS A 375 -23.42 2.51 -38.01
C CYS A 375 -22.64 1.29 -38.49
N VAL A 376 -21.47 1.10 -37.92
CA VAL A 376 -20.63 -0.09 -38.13
C VAL A 376 -20.18 -0.64 -36.77
N ILE A 377 -19.97 -1.93 -36.66
CA ILE A 377 -19.45 -2.53 -35.44
C ILE A 377 -17.92 -2.46 -35.47
N LEU A 378 -17.36 -1.66 -34.59
CA LEU A 378 -15.90 -1.44 -34.47
C LEU A 378 -15.52 -1.47 -32.98
N VAL A 379 -14.23 -1.70 -32.70
CA VAL A 379 -13.69 -1.45 -31.35
C VAL A 379 -13.49 0.06 -31.14
N PRO A 380 -13.52 0.57 -29.89
CA PRO A 380 -13.51 2.01 -29.59
C PRO A 380 -12.39 2.78 -30.28
N GLY A 381 -11.15 2.29 -30.24
CA GLY A 381 -10.00 2.98 -30.84
C GLY A 381 -10.05 3.03 -32.36
N VAL A 382 -10.59 2.03 -33.03
CA VAL A 382 -10.79 2.01 -34.49
C VAL A 382 -11.89 2.98 -34.89
N CYS A 383 -12.97 3.03 -34.10
CA CYS A 383 -14.05 3.99 -34.28
C CYS A 383 -13.55 5.43 -34.20
N ALA A 384 -12.79 5.76 -33.16
CA ALA A 384 -12.18 7.09 -33.01
C ALA A 384 -11.22 7.44 -34.14
N SER A 385 -10.37 6.49 -34.58
CA SER A 385 -9.42 6.67 -35.69
C SER A 385 -10.14 6.91 -37.03
N ALA A 386 -11.35 6.38 -37.17
CA ALA A 386 -12.19 6.61 -38.34
C ALA A 386 -13.01 7.92 -38.24
N GLY A 387 -12.84 8.70 -37.18
CA GLY A 387 -13.58 9.93 -36.94
C GLY A 387 -15.04 9.68 -36.49
N GLY A 388 -15.33 8.49 -35.95
CA GLY A 388 -16.64 8.10 -35.49
C GLY A 388 -16.87 8.31 -33.99
N ILE A 389 -18.12 8.26 -33.57
CA ILE A 389 -18.54 8.27 -32.17
C ILE A 389 -18.90 6.84 -31.78
N PHE A 390 -18.23 6.32 -30.72
CA PHE A 390 -18.46 4.97 -30.21
C PHE A 390 -19.61 4.98 -29.18
N GLY A 391 -20.70 4.24 -29.48
CA GLY A 391 -21.88 4.14 -28.63
C GLY A 391 -21.97 2.81 -27.87
N GLY A 392 -21.11 1.82 -28.20
CA GLY A 392 -21.21 0.47 -27.62
C GLY A 392 -22.44 -0.30 -28.12
N GLY A 393 -22.61 -1.57 -27.69
CA GLY A 393 -23.73 -2.40 -28.10
C GLY A 393 -23.81 -2.67 -29.61
N ASP A 394 -25.00 -2.96 -30.12
CA ASP A 394 -25.24 -3.33 -31.53
C ASP A 394 -25.74 -2.12 -32.35
N CYS A 395 -25.50 -2.15 -33.68
CA CYS A 395 -26.06 -1.18 -34.61
C CYS A 395 -27.58 -1.43 -34.76
N THR A 396 -28.37 -0.78 -33.92
CA THR A 396 -29.83 -0.73 -34.05
C THR A 396 -30.24 0.51 -34.84
N GLN A 397 -31.50 0.61 -35.31
CA GLN A 397 -31.96 1.68 -36.21
C GLN A 397 -31.75 3.10 -35.66
N ASN A 398 -31.50 3.27 -34.34
CA ASN A 398 -31.28 4.58 -33.70
C ASN A 398 -29.89 4.72 -33.08
N SER A 399 -28.96 3.79 -33.33
CA SER A 399 -27.65 3.78 -32.68
C SER A 399 -26.74 4.97 -33.09
N CYS A 400 -27.05 5.64 -34.20
CA CYS A 400 -26.26 6.75 -34.74
C CYS A 400 -27.12 8.01 -35.03
N SER A 401 -28.28 8.13 -34.42
CA SER A 401 -28.99 9.42 -34.42
C SER A 401 -28.18 10.39 -33.58
N VAL A 402 -27.72 11.48 -34.19
CA VAL A 402 -27.15 12.61 -33.45
C VAL A 402 -28.27 13.11 -32.56
N ALA A 403 -28.12 13.06 -31.24
CA ALA A 403 -29.09 13.70 -30.36
C ALA A 403 -29.12 15.19 -30.74
N ILE A 404 -30.21 15.62 -31.33
CA ILE A 404 -30.40 17.04 -31.66
C ILE A 404 -30.74 17.71 -30.32
N PRO A 405 -29.93 18.69 -29.86
CA PRO A 405 -30.23 19.35 -28.59
C PRO A 405 -31.65 19.93 -28.61
N GLY A 406 -32.49 19.49 -27.70
CA GLY A 406 -33.89 19.90 -27.64
C GLY A 406 -34.88 18.95 -28.31
N ASP A 407 -34.45 17.90 -29.02
CA ASP A 407 -35.28 16.81 -29.52
C ASP A 407 -35.46 15.78 -28.38
N VAL A 408 -36.50 16.00 -27.59
CA VAL A 408 -36.80 15.22 -26.38
C VAL A 408 -37.53 13.92 -26.68
N ASP A 409 -38.34 13.92 -27.72
CA ASP A 409 -39.10 12.71 -28.15
C ASP A 409 -38.34 11.81 -29.15
N GLY A 410 -37.16 12.30 -29.65
CA GLY A 410 -36.27 11.54 -30.53
C GLY A 410 -36.81 11.35 -31.94
N ASP A 411 -37.70 12.22 -32.39
CA ASP A 411 -38.29 12.13 -33.74
C ASP A 411 -37.41 12.77 -34.84
N GLY A 412 -36.31 13.44 -34.43
CA GLY A 412 -35.36 14.11 -35.31
C GLY A 412 -35.74 15.56 -35.67
N ILE A 413 -36.77 16.12 -35.06
CA ILE A 413 -37.24 17.48 -35.30
C ILE A 413 -37.48 18.16 -33.95
N VAL A 414 -36.80 19.27 -33.63
CA VAL A 414 -37.11 20.03 -32.43
C VAL A 414 -38.34 20.90 -32.68
N GLY A 415 -39.44 20.54 -32.04
CA GLY A 415 -40.74 21.12 -32.37
C GLY A 415 -41.69 21.29 -31.16
N PHE A 416 -42.97 21.34 -31.48
CA PHE A 416 -44.03 21.57 -30.50
C PHE A 416 -44.18 20.42 -29.50
N THR A 417 -43.91 19.17 -29.92
CA THR A 417 -43.96 17.97 -29.06
C THR A 417 -42.89 18.01 -27.95
N ASP A 418 -41.69 18.43 -28.27
CA ASP A 418 -40.57 18.54 -27.33
C ASP A 418 -40.83 19.64 -26.30
N LEU A 419 -41.35 20.79 -26.79
CA LEU A 419 -41.77 21.88 -25.90
C LEU A 419 -42.79 21.42 -24.89
N VAL A 420 -43.81 20.62 -25.32
CA VAL A 420 -44.86 20.14 -24.43
C VAL A 420 -44.32 19.10 -23.44
N GLN A 421 -43.33 18.28 -23.83
CA GLN A 421 -42.69 17.36 -22.91
C GLN A 421 -41.92 18.08 -21.80
N VAL A 422 -41.07 19.06 -22.11
CA VAL A 422 -40.36 19.89 -21.13
C VAL A 422 -41.32 20.58 -20.20
N LEU A 423 -42.41 21.19 -20.73
CA LEU A 423 -43.43 21.86 -19.90
C LEU A 423 -44.23 20.89 -19.03
N GLY A 424 -44.37 19.59 -19.47
CA GLY A 424 -45.13 18.56 -18.75
C GLY A 424 -44.51 18.07 -17.48
N VAL A 425 -43.16 18.19 -17.34
CA VAL A 425 -42.36 17.72 -16.18
C VAL A 425 -41.66 18.85 -15.42
N TRP A 426 -42.17 20.07 -15.54
CA TRP A 426 -41.59 21.26 -14.95
C TRP A 426 -41.37 21.13 -13.43
N GLY A 427 -40.12 21.31 -12.95
CA GLY A 427 -39.76 21.23 -11.54
C GLY A 427 -38.56 20.32 -11.28
N ILE A 428 -38.37 19.87 -10.03
CA ILE A 428 -37.23 19.02 -9.64
C ILE A 428 -37.35 17.67 -10.35
N CYS A 429 -36.34 17.32 -11.14
CA CYS A 429 -36.28 16.08 -11.88
C CYS A 429 -34.82 15.64 -12.02
N SER A 430 -34.42 14.58 -11.34
CA SER A 430 -33.06 14.05 -11.43
C SER A 430 -33.01 12.89 -12.41
N GLY A 431 -32.30 13.09 -13.55
CA GLY A 431 -32.09 12.06 -14.57
C GLY A 431 -33.28 11.81 -15.49
N CYS A 432 -34.17 12.79 -15.68
CA CYS A 432 -35.19 12.71 -16.73
C CYS A 432 -34.67 13.29 -18.05
N PRO A 433 -35.18 12.79 -19.20
CA PRO A 433 -34.74 13.23 -20.52
C PRO A 433 -34.99 14.70 -20.82
N GLU A 434 -35.90 15.32 -20.08
CA GLU A 434 -36.32 16.71 -20.24
C GLU A 434 -35.40 17.70 -19.47
N ASP A 435 -34.51 17.23 -18.60
CA ASP A 435 -33.45 18.01 -17.94
C ASP A 435 -32.26 18.11 -18.90
N LEU A 436 -32.37 18.99 -19.88
CA LEU A 436 -31.45 19.12 -21.02
C LEU A 436 -30.13 19.82 -20.68
N VAL A 437 -30.08 20.50 -19.53
CA VAL A 437 -28.87 21.16 -19.01
C VAL A 437 -28.27 20.43 -17.79
N GLU A 438 -28.86 19.30 -17.39
CA GLU A 438 -28.42 18.41 -16.31
C GLU A 438 -28.21 19.11 -14.96
N ASP A 439 -29.04 20.13 -14.66
CA ASP A 439 -28.97 20.87 -13.40
C ASP A 439 -29.87 20.29 -12.29
N GLY A 440 -30.58 19.21 -12.58
CA GLY A 440 -31.50 18.51 -11.68
C GLY A 440 -32.89 19.14 -11.60
N VAL A 441 -33.21 20.12 -12.45
CA VAL A 441 -34.47 20.82 -12.46
C VAL A 441 -34.91 21.12 -13.90
N VAL A 442 -36.00 20.55 -14.35
CA VAL A 442 -36.60 20.95 -15.64
C VAL A 442 -37.21 22.35 -15.50
N GLY A 443 -36.63 23.35 -16.17
CA GLY A 443 -36.97 24.75 -16.01
C GLY A 443 -36.76 25.60 -17.25
N LEU A 444 -36.53 26.89 -17.02
CA LEU A 444 -36.38 27.86 -18.11
C LEU A 444 -35.18 27.56 -19.00
N ASN A 445 -34.09 27.03 -18.43
CA ASN A 445 -32.86 26.73 -19.20
C ASN A 445 -33.11 25.61 -20.20
N ASP A 446 -33.83 24.57 -19.82
CA ASP A 446 -34.18 23.43 -20.70
C ASP A 446 -35.14 23.89 -21.81
N LEU A 447 -36.10 24.72 -21.44
CA LEU A 447 -37.00 25.32 -22.41
C LEU A 447 -36.25 26.16 -23.45
N LEU A 448 -35.22 26.89 -23.05
CA LEU A 448 -34.37 27.67 -23.95
C LEU A 448 -33.54 26.78 -24.90
N VAL A 449 -33.15 25.57 -24.48
CA VAL A 449 -32.48 24.59 -25.37
C VAL A 449 -33.44 24.20 -26.49
N VAL A 450 -34.68 23.84 -26.18
CA VAL A 450 -35.70 23.50 -27.20
C VAL A 450 -35.94 24.71 -28.13
N LEU A 451 -36.16 25.87 -27.57
CA LEU A 451 -36.48 27.09 -28.39
C LEU A 451 -35.29 27.55 -29.25
N SER A 452 -34.06 27.38 -28.80
CA SER A 452 -32.86 27.75 -29.55
C SER A 452 -32.52 26.81 -30.69
N ASN A 453 -33.01 25.56 -30.64
CA ASN A 453 -32.80 24.54 -31.67
C ASN A 453 -34.10 24.24 -32.46
N TRP A 454 -35.10 25.04 -32.35
CA TRP A 454 -36.39 24.88 -33.03
C TRP A 454 -36.20 24.80 -34.54
N SER A 455 -36.61 23.74 -35.20
CA SER A 455 -36.47 23.45 -36.62
C SER A 455 -37.76 23.61 -37.42
#